data_82ee4fd2a3dc25d0eff69fbefd5afcd5
#
_entry.id   82ee4fd2a3dc25d0eff69fbefd5afcd5
#
_cell.length_a   1.000
_cell.length_b   1.000
_cell.length_c   1.000
_cell.angle_alpha   90.00
_cell.angle_beta   90.00
_cell.angle_gamma   90.00
#
_symmetry.space_group_name_H-M   'P 1'
#
loop_
_entity.id
_entity.type
_entity.pdbx_description
1 polymer ?
#
loop_
_entity_poly.entity_id
_entity_poly.type
_entity_poly.pdbx_seq_one_letter_code
_entity_poly.pdbx_strand_id
1 'polypeptide(L)'
;NNLLEKQQKIQEAKEEMEELKKKELEELEKISKYTKEQARDAVMKMVEEKMSKEIAAYIKEMETEAKLEVDERSKELLIGAMQKYAADITSEQTVSVIALPNDEMKGRIIGREGRNIRTIESVTGVDLIIDDTPEAIVISSFDPLRREIARLTLETLIKDGRIHPARIEELYAKTCSDVRGIIKEYGKNAIYELGLSKMDPELVEIVGKLHFRSSYGQNALSHSIEVANLAGLLAAEIGENVNLAKRAGLLHDIGKAI
;
A
#
# COMPACT_ATOMS: atom_id res chain seq x y z
N ASN A 1 -59.12 -28.94 4.36
CA ASN A 1 -58.24 -27.91 3.75
C ASN A 1 -57.27 -28.45 2.70
N ASN A 2 -56.66 -29.62 2.89
CA ASN A 2 -55.68 -30.17 1.96
C ASN A 2 -56.24 -30.64 0.59
N LEU A 3 -57.52 -31.01 0.54
CA LEU A 3 -58.20 -31.44 -0.69
C LEU A 3 -58.58 -30.25 -1.56
N LEU A 4 -59.01 -29.14 -0.97
CA LEU A 4 -59.36 -27.90 -1.67
C LEU A 4 -58.11 -27.24 -2.27
N GLU A 5 -57.00 -27.21 -1.57
CA GLU A 5 -55.71 -26.68 -2.09
C GLU A 5 -55.18 -27.54 -3.25
N LYS A 6 -55.32 -28.85 -3.18
CA LYS A 6 -54.98 -29.74 -4.29
C LYS A 6 -55.87 -29.55 -5.51
N GLN A 7 -57.17 -29.31 -5.30
CA GLN A 7 -58.08 -29.01 -6.39
C GLN A 7 -57.74 -27.67 -7.07
N GLN A 8 -57.43 -26.64 -6.31
CA GLN A 8 -56.99 -25.36 -6.86
C GLN A 8 -55.70 -25.47 -7.68
N LYS A 9 -54.68 -26.16 -7.18
CA LYS A 9 -53.43 -26.38 -7.93
C LYS A 9 -53.63 -27.20 -9.23
N ILE A 10 -54.57 -28.15 -9.22
CA ILE A 10 -54.88 -28.93 -10.42
C ILE A 10 -55.65 -28.05 -11.44
N GLN A 11 -56.48 -27.14 -10.96
CA GLN A 11 -57.22 -26.23 -11.83
C GLN A 11 -56.27 -25.20 -12.47
N GLU A 12 -55.36 -24.59 -11.68
CA GLU A 12 -54.35 -23.67 -12.17
C GLU A 12 -53.42 -24.35 -13.20
N ALA A 13 -52.94 -25.55 -12.90
CA ALA A 13 -52.10 -26.31 -13.84
C ALA A 13 -52.85 -26.70 -15.15
N LYS A 14 -54.17 -26.93 -15.09
CA LYS A 14 -54.97 -27.15 -16.28
C LYS A 14 -55.14 -25.90 -17.15
N GLU A 15 -55.36 -24.75 -16.52
CA GLU A 15 -55.47 -23.47 -17.21
C GLU A 15 -54.13 -23.06 -17.85
N GLU A 16 -52.99 -23.25 -17.17
CA GLU A 16 -51.66 -23.06 -17.75
C GLU A 16 -51.39 -23.99 -18.95
N MET A 17 -51.84 -25.26 -18.85
CA MET A 17 -51.64 -26.23 -19.90
C MET A 17 -52.50 -25.94 -21.12
N GLU A 18 -53.73 -25.41 -20.94
CA GLU A 18 -54.57 -24.96 -22.03
C GLU A 18 -54.02 -23.69 -22.70
N GLU A 19 -53.49 -22.79 -21.96
CA GLU A 19 -52.83 -21.56 -22.47
C GLU A 19 -51.56 -21.91 -23.27
N LEU A 20 -50.74 -22.84 -22.78
CA LEU A 20 -49.57 -23.37 -23.48
C LEU A 20 -49.94 -24.06 -24.79
N LYS A 21 -50.99 -24.93 -24.78
CA LYS A 21 -51.49 -25.58 -26.00
C LYS A 21 -52.00 -24.59 -27.03
N LYS A 22 -52.64 -23.52 -26.60
CA LYS A 22 -53.13 -22.47 -27.48
C LYS A 22 -51.95 -21.71 -28.13
N LYS A 23 -50.91 -21.39 -27.36
CA LYS A 23 -49.70 -20.76 -27.88
C LYS A 23 -48.96 -21.68 -28.85
N GLU A 24 -48.83 -22.97 -28.55
CA GLU A 24 -48.24 -23.96 -29.46
C GLU A 24 -49.00 -24.06 -30.78
N LEU A 25 -50.35 -24.09 -30.75
CA LEU A 25 -51.18 -24.12 -31.96
C LEU A 25 -51.00 -22.84 -32.80
N GLU A 26 -50.96 -21.69 -32.20
CA GLU A 26 -50.70 -20.42 -32.89
C GLU A 26 -49.29 -20.36 -33.51
N GLU A 27 -48.29 -20.92 -32.84
CA GLU A 27 -46.92 -21.05 -33.40
C GLU A 27 -46.88 -22.08 -34.55
N LEU A 28 -47.55 -23.22 -34.43
CA LEU A 28 -47.63 -24.21 -35.47
C LEU A 28 -48.36 -23.65 -36.72
N GLU A 29 -49.43 -22.85 -36.56
CA GLU A 29 -50.07 -22.15 -37.67
C GLU A 29 -49.15 -21.13 -38.35
N LYS A 30 -48.34 -20.40 -37.59
CA LYS A 30 -47.34 -19.50 -38.17
C LYS A 30 -46.27 -20.25 -38.96
N ILE A 31 -45.77 -21.37 -38.42
CA ILE A 31 -44.72 -22.18 -39.05
C ILE A 31 -45.27 -22.86 -40.30
N SER A 32 -46.56 -23.32 -40.32
CA SER A 32 -47.18 -23.96 -41.48
C SER A 32 -47.32 -23.01 -42.68
N LYS A 33 -47.31 -21.71 -42.46
CA LYS A 33 -47.41 -20.68 -43.52
C LYS A 33 -46.02 -20.24 -44.04
N TYR A 34 -44.91 -20.74 -43.47
CA TYR A 34 -43.57 -20.40 -43.94
C TYR A 34 -43.23 -21.09 -45.25
N THR A 35 -42.59 -20.32 -46.14
CA THR A 35 -41.88 -20.91 -47.27
C THR A 35 -40.67 -21.69 -46.76
N LYS A 36 -40.10 -22.58 -47.55
CA LYS A 36 -38.91 -23.37 -47.19
C LYS A 36 -37.72 -22.48 -46.79
N GLU A 37 -37.58 -21.31 -47.38
CA GLU A 37 -36.53 -20.32 -47.06
C GLU A 37 -36.80 -19.63 -45.73
N GLN A 38 -38.04 -19.18 -45.49
CA GLN A 38 -38.45 -18.56 -44.23
C GLN A 38 -38.31 -19.52 -43.02
N ALA A 39 -38.62 -20.79 -43.21
CA ALA A 39 -38.46 -21.82 -42.18
C ALA A 39 -36.96 -22.02 -41.85
N ARG A 40 -36.09 -22.04 -42.88
CA ARG A 40 -34.65 -22.14 -42.72
C ARG A 40 -34.07 -20.94 -41.93
N ASP A 41 -34.47 -19.72 -42.32
CA ASP A 41 -33.99 -18.50 -41.68
C ASP A 41 -34.46 -18.40 -40.20
N ALA A 42 -35.69 -18.81 -39.90
CA ALA A 42 -36.23 -18.88 -38.56
C ALA A 42 -35.45 -19.87 -37.67
N VAL A 43 -35.13 -21.06 -38.22
CA VAL A 43 -34.32 -22.06 -37.50
C VAL A 43 -32.91 -21.57 -37.30
N MET A 44 -32.27 -20.95 -38.30
CA MET A 44 -30.94 -20.40 -38.17
C MET A 44 -30.86 -19.31 -37.10
N LYS A 45 -31.85 -18.40 -37.08
CA LYS A 45 -31.94 -17.35 -36.09
C LYS A 45 -32.11 -17.91 -34.67
N MET A 46 -32.94 -18.93 -34.49
CA MET A 46 -33.16 -19.60 -33.22
C MET A 46 -31.88 -20.31 -32.71
N VAL A 47 -31.13 -20.94 -33.63
CA VAL A 47 -29.85 -21.57 -33.31
C VAL A 47 -28.84 -20.54 -32.94
N GLU A 48 -28.73 -19.42 -33.67
CA GLU A 48 -27.82 -18.32 -33.39
C GLU A 48 -28.09 -17.67 -32.02
N GLU A 49 -29.36 -17.40 -31.70
CA GLU A 49 -29.74 -16.86 -30.38
C GLU A 49 -29.43 -17.83 -29.23
N LYS A 50 -29.66 -19.14 -29.44
CA LYS A 50 -29.36 -20.15 -28.43
C LYS A 50 -27.86 -20.32 -28.24
N MET A 51 -27.11 -20.42 -29.34
CA MET A 51 -25.64 -20.50 -29.28
C MET A 51 -25.01 -19.26 -28.64
N SER A 52 -25.51 -18.06 -28.98
CA SER A 52 -25.00 -16.81 -28.34
C SER A 52 -25.21 -16.81 -26.84
N LYS A 53 -26.34 -17.31 -26.34
CA LYS A 53 -26.61 -17.43 -24.90
C LYS A 53 -25.71 -18.46 -24.23
N GLU A 54 -25.52 -19.62 -24.86
CA GLU A 54 -24.66 -20.69 -24.35
C GLU A 54 -23.16 -20.23 -24.32
N ILE A 55 -22.70 -19.56 -25.38
CA ILE A 55 -21.34 -18.99 -25.44
C ILE A 55 -21.16 -17.92 -24.38
N ALA A 56 -22.13 -17.01 -24.19
CA ALA A 56 -22.06 -15.97 -23.16
C ALA A 56 -22.00 -16.58 -21.74
N ALA A 57 -22.81 -17.64 -21.49
CA ALA A 57 -22.75 -18.35 -20.22
C ALA A 57 -21.42 -19.04 -20.00
N TYR A 58 -20.85 -19.70 -21.00
CA TYR A 58 -19.56 -20.35 -20.97
C TYR A 58 -18.42 -19.37 -20.74
N ILE A 59 -18.43 -18.22 -21.45
CA ILE A 59 -17.43 -17.16 -21.24
C ILE A 59 -17.47 -16.67 -19.80
N LYS A 60 -18.66 -16.40 -19.27
CA LYS A 60 -18.83 -15.93 -17.89
C LYS A 60 -18.34 -16.94 -16.85
N GLU A 61 -18.57 -18.22 -17.09
CA GLU A 61 -18.08 -19.31 -16.24
C GLU A 61 -16.55 -19.36 -16.26
N MET A 62 -15.96 -19.36 -17.47
CA MET A 62 -14.50 -19.34 -17.65
C MET A 62 -13.84 -18.11 -17.05
N GLU A 63 -14.43 -16.92 -17.19
CA GLU A 63 -13.93 -15.70 -16.55
C GLU A 63 -13.95 -15.79 -15.02
N THR A 64 -14.98 -16.41 -14.46
CA THR A 64 -15.11 -16.57 -13.01
C THR A 64 -14.08 -17.57 -12.48
N GLU A 65 -13.90 -18.69 -13.16
CA GLU A 65 -12.90 -19.70 -12.83
C GLU A 65 -11.49 -19.15 -12.97
N ALA A 66 -11.19 -18.43 -14.06
CA ALA A 66 -9.90 -17.78 -14.26
C ALA A 66 -9.58 -16.74 -13.19
N LYS A 67 -10.57 -15.94 -12.74
CA LYS A 67 -10.38 -14.97 -11.65
C LYS A 67 -10.03 -15.66 -10.33
N LEU A 68 -10.72 -16.75 -10.00
CA LEU A 68 -10.45 -17.52 -8.78
C LEU A 68 -9.04 -18.12 -8.80
N GLU A 69 -8.64 -18.71 -9.93
CA GLU A 69 -7.30 -19.30 -10.09
C GLU A 69 -6.21 -18.24 -10.00
N VAL A 70 -6.40 -17.06 -10.64
CA VAL A 70 -5.46 -15.93 -10.58
C VAL A 70 -5.34 -15.40 -9.15
N ASP A 71 -6.44 -15.25 -8.41
CA ASP A 71 -6.43 -14.81 -7.02
C ASP A 71 -5.67 -15.78 -6.11
N GLU A 72 -5.90 -17.07 -6.27
CA GLU A 72 -5.24 -18.10 -5.47
C GLU A 72 -3.74 -18.15 -5.76
N ARG A 73 -3.35 -18.14 -7.03
CA ARG A 73 -1.96 -18.14 -7.48
C ARG A 73 -1.22 -16.85 -7.09
N SER A 74 -1.91 -15.71 -7.13
CA SER A 74 -1.35 -14.43 -6.68
C SER A 74 -1.06 -14.43 -5.17
N LYS A 75 -1.95 -15.01 -4.35
CA LYS A 75 -1.73 -15.16 -2.91
C LYS A 75 -0.56 -16.08 -2.61
N GLU A 76 -0.44 -17.21 -3.30
CA GLU A 76 0.69 -18.14 -3.13
C GLU A 76 2.03 -17.47 -3.47
N LEU A 77 2.08 -16.75 -4.61
CA LEU A 77 3.28 -16.01 -5.02
C LEU A 77 3.64 -14.91 -4.00
N LEU A 78 2.64 -14.18 -3.51
CA LEU A 78 2.84 -13.14 -2.51
C LEU A 78 3.38 -13.72 -1.18
N ILE A 79 2.77 -14.79 -0.69
CA ILE A 79 3.19 -15.48 0.53
C ILE A 79 4.62 -16.02 0.36
N GLY A 80 4.91 -16.66 -0.77
CA GLY A 80 6.24 -17.16 -1.07
C GLY A 80 7.31 -16.06 -1.14
N ALA A 81 6.98 -14.93 -1.76
CA ALA A 81 7.85 -13.75 -1.79
C ALA A 81 8.05 -13.15 -0.39
N MET A 82 6.98 -13.02 0.41
CA MET A 82 7.07 -12.52 1.78
C MET A 82 7.94 -13.43 2.66
N GLN A 83 7.77 -14.74 2.59
CA GLN A 83 8.59 -15.70 3.35
C GLN A 83 10.07 -15.63 2.97
N LYS A 84 10.36 -15.44 1.69
CA LYS A 84 11.74 -15.40 1.18
C LYS A 84 12.45 -14.10 1.51
N TYR A 85 11.77 -12.96 1.42
CA TYR A 85 12.39 -11.64 1.48
C TYR A 85 12.09 -10.86 2.77
N ALA A 86 11.17 -11.34 3.63
CA ALA A 86 10.79 -10.60 4.83
C ALA A 86 11.96 -10.31 5.77
N ALA A 87 12.86 -11.27 5.95
CA ALA A 87 14.02 -11.12 6.82
C ALA A 87 15.01 -10.07 6.25
N ASP A 88 15.28 -10.11 4.96
CA ASP A 88 16.21 -9.21 4.29
C ASP A 88 15.68 -7.77 4.29
N ILE A 89 14.41 -7.59 3.92
CA ILE A 89 13.76 -6.27 3.91
C ILE A 89 13.65 -5.70 5.34
N THR A 90 13.33 -6.52 6.33
CA THR A 90 13.26 -6.07 7.73
C THR A 90 14.63 -5.63 8.21
N SER A 91 15.67 -6.40 7.93
CA SER A 91 17.05 -6.05 8.27
C SER A 91 17.47 -4.74 7.61
N GLU A 92 17.24 -4.58 6.31
CA GLU A 92 17.58 -3.35 5.57
C GLU A 92 16.85 -2.12 6.11
N GLN A 93 15.61 -2.26 6.55
CA GLN A 93 14.79 -1.15 7.07
C GLN A 93 15.00 -0.84 8.55
N THR A 94 15.51 -1.76 9.35
CA THR A 94 15.61 -1.59 10.81
C THR A 94 17.01 -1.38 11.33
N VAL A 95 18.05 -1.64 10.54
CA VAL A 95 19.43 -1.49 10.95
C VAL A 95 20.19 -0.45 10.11
N SER A 96 21.18 0.19 10.74
CA SER A 96 22.14 1.05 10.06
C SER A 96 23.54 0.67 10.53
N VAL A 97 24.47 0.52 9.59
CA VAL A 97 25.86 0.16 9.89
C VAL A 97 26.70 1.44 9.89
N ILE A 98 27.52 1.63 10.92
CA ILE A 98 28.50 2.70 11.02
C ILE A 98 29.88 2.10 10.90
N ALA A 99 30.66 2.57 9.92
CA ALA A 99 32.06 2.24 9.79
C ALA A 99 32.91 2.96 10.85
N LEU A 100 33.80 2.24 11.47
CA LEU A 100 34.76 2.75 12.44
C LEU A 100 36.15 2.90 11.81
N PRO A 101 36.94 3.88 12.21
CA PRO A 101 38.31 4.07 11.72
C PRO A 101 39.25 2.93 12.15
N ASN A 102 38.99 2.28 13.27
CA ASN A 102 39.71 1.13 13.80
C ASN A 102 38.89 0.41 14.88
N ASP A 103 39.28 -0.81 15.23
CA ASP A 103 38.58 -1.62 16.25
C ASP A 103 38.76 -1.09 17.70
N GLU A 104 39.80 -0.31 17.98
CA GLU A 104 39.96 0.32 19.28
C GLU A 104 38.80 1.26 19.61
N MET A 105 38.17 1.83 18.60
CA MET A 105 37.00 2.68 18.75
C MET A 105 35.81 1.95 19.34
N LYS A 106 35.65 0.64 19.09
CA LYS A 106 34.63 -0.20 19.72
C LYS A 106 34.75 -0.16 21.25
N GLY A 107 35.95 -0.40 21.74
CA GLY A 107 36.21 -0.36 23.18
C GLY A 107 35.89 1.01 23.81
N ARG A 108 36.16 2.10 23.09
CA ARG A 108 35.86 3.48 23.53
C ARG A 108 34.34 3.74 23.52
N ILE A 109 33.62 3.26 22.53
CA ILE A 109 32.16 3.38 22.45
C ILE A 109 31.48 2.54 23.55
N ILE A 110 31.96 1.33 23.81
CA ILE A 110 31.49 0.52 24.95
C ILE A 110 31.79 1.25 26.27
N GLY A 111 33.02 1.73 26.43
CA GLY A 111 33.50 2.38 27.62
C GLY A 111 33.69 1.41 28.80
N ARG A 112 34.22 1.93 29.91
CA ARG A 112 34.48 1.12 31.11
C ARG A 112 33.14 0.55 31.63
N GLU A 113 33.07 -0.76 31.79
CA GLU A 113 31.87 -1.48 32.25
C GLU A 113 30.59 -1.21 31.43
N GLY A 114 30.73 -0.86 30.15
CA GLY A 114 29.59 -0.57 29.28
C GLY A 114 28.88 0.76 29.56
N ARG A 115 29.55 1.72 30.24
CA ARG A 115 28.96 3.00 30.65
C ARG A 115 28.52 3.84 29.44
N ASN A 116 29.37 3.95 28.43
CA ASN A 116 29.10 4.82 27.28
C ASN A 116 27.98 4.21 26.38
N ILE A 117 28.04 2.92 26.11
CA ILE A 117 27.00 2.25 25.29
C ILE A 117 25.62 2.38 25.95
N ARG A 118 25.52 2.13 27.27
CA ARG A 118 24.24 2.30 27.99
C ARG A 118 23.74 3.74 27.94
N THR A 119 24.65 4.74 28.00
CA THR A 119 24.23 6.13 27.86
C THR A 119 23.72 6.42 26.46
N ILE A 120 24.40 5.95 25.41
CA ILE A 120 23.96 6.13 24.02
C ILE A 120 22.58 5.50 23.82
N GLU A 121 22.39 4.24 24.21
CA GLU A 121 21.11 3.53 24.11
C GLU A 121 20.00 4.25 24.89
N SER A 122 20.29 4.70 26.11
CA SER A 122 19.34 5.41 26.96
C SER A 122 18.86 6.74 26.37
N VAL A 123 19.77 7.55 25.81
CA VAL A 123 19.40 8.88 25.29
C VAL A 123 18.81 8.83 23.88
N THR A 124 19.25 7.87 23.05
CA THR A 124 18.79 7.75 21.66
C THR A 124 17.56 6.85 21.52
N GLY A 125 17.38 5.88 22.43
CA GLY A 125 16.33 4.87 22.38
C GLY A 125 16.50 3.87 21.23
N VAL A 126 17.77 3.60 20.85
CA VAL A 126 18.13 2.56 19.86
C VAL A 126 18.97 1.48 20.56
N ASP A 127 19.07 0.31 19.97
CA ASP A 127 19.98 -0.75 20.40
C ASP A 127 21.27 -0.70 19.57
N LEU A 128 22.43 -0.82 20.26
CA LEU A 128 23.75 -0.88 19.62
C LEU A 128 24.25 -2.33 19.66
N ILE A 129 24.42 -2.91 18.49
CA ILE A 129 24.96 -4.26 18.33
C ILE A 129 26.44 -4.12 17.95
N ILE A 130 27.31 -4.56 18.86
CA ILE A 130 28.75 -4.60 18.69
C ILE A 130 29.17 -6.06 18.68
N ASP A 131 29.40 -6.59 17.48
CA ASP A 131 29.82 -7.96 17.23
C ASP A 131 31.28 -8.03 16.77
N ASP A 132 31.71 -9.22 16.34
CA ASP A 132 33.06 -9.46 15.85
C ASP A 132 33.31 -8.93 14.42
N THR A 133 32.32 -8.28 13.79
CA THR A 133 32.48 -7.65 12.48
C THR A 133 33.53 -6.55 12.57
N PRO A 134 34.65 -6.65 11.82
CA PRO A 134 35.74 -5.66 11.96
C PRO A 134 35.27 -4.27 11.55
N GLU A 135 35.72 -3.27 12.31
CA GLU A 135 35.54 -1.85 12.01
C GLU A 135 34.10 -1.41 11.76
N ALA A 136 33.11 -2.06 12.38
CA ALA A 136 31.72 -1.74 12.23
C ALA A 136 30.92 -1.83 13.54
N ILE A 137 29.89 -1.00 13.65
CA ILE A 137 28.84 -1.07 14.68
C ILE A 137 27.50 -1.00 13.98
N VAL A 138 26.56 -1.80 14.44
CA VAL A 138 25.19 -1.84 13.93
C VAL A 138 24.26 -1.13 14.91
N ILE A 139 23.47 -0.19 14.40
CA ILE A 139 22.39 0.48 15.13
C ILE A 139 21.08 -0.20 14.71
N SER A 140 20.30 -0.66 15.68
CA SER A 140 18.99 -1.26 15.45
C SER A 140 17.90 -0.40 16.10
N SER A 141 16.87 -0.07 15.30
CA SER A 141 15.65 0.58 15.77
C SER A 141 14.55 0.49 14.71
N PHE A 142 13.33 0.26 15.15
CA PHE A 142 12.15 0.35 14.28
C PHE A 142 11.78 1.78 13.88
N ASP A 143 12.26 2.79 14.63
CA ASP A 143 12.04 4.19 14.29
C ASP A 143 13.20 4.72 13.44
N PRO A 144 12.98 4.99 12.12
CA PRO A 144 14.02 5.45 11.23
C PRO A 144 14.61 6.82 11.65
N LEU A 145 13.78 7.69 12.24
CA LEU A 145 14.24 9.01 12.69
C LEU A 145 15.19 8.89 13.89
N ARG A 146 14.87 8.04 14.88
CA ARG A 146 15.77 7.75 16.02
C ARG A 146 17.05 7.13 15.55
N ARG A 147 17.00 6.19 14.62
CA ARG A 147 18.17 5.53 14.04
C ARG A 147 19.08 6.53 13.33
N GLU A 148 18.52 7.48 12.56
CA GLU A 148 19.28 8.50 11.88
C GLU A 148 19.93 9.49 12.87
N ILE A 149 19.21 9.93 13.90
CA ILE A 149 19.76 10.77 14.97
C ILE A 149 20.91 10.05 15.69
N ALA A 150 20.73 8.78 16.03
CA ALA A 150 21.78 7.98 16.68
C ALA A 150 22.99 7.82 15.77
N ARG A 151 22.81 7.57 14.47
CA ARG A 151 23.88 7.46 13.47
C ARG A 151 24.71 8.75 13.41
N LEU A 152 24.04 9.90 13.24
CA LEU A 152 24.70 11.20 13.15
C LEU A 152 25.42 11.56 14.46
N THR A 153 24.83 11.23 15.61
CA THR A 153 25.45 11.45 16.93
C THR A 153 26.71 10.61 17.07
N LEU A 154 26.67 9.33 16.74
CA LEU A 154 27.80 8.41 16.77
C LEU A 154 28.92 8.84 15.81
N GLU A 155 28.59 9.17 14.57
CA GLU A 155 29.57 9.68 13.60
C GLU A 155 30.31 10.94 14.13
N THR A 156 29.57 11.85 14.77
CA THR A 156 30.14 13.05 15.35
C THR A 156 31.01 12.72 16.54
N LEU A 157 30.58 11.78 17.41
CA LEU A 157 31.39 11.29 18.54
C LEU A 157 32.70 10.62 18.09
N ILE A 158 32.63 9.82 17.03
CA ILE A 158 33.81 9.15 16.45
C ILE A 158 34.81 10.18 15.91
N LYS A 159 34.31 11.19 15.17
CA LYS A 159 35.14 12.28 14.64
C LYS A 159 35.77 13.16 15.76
N ASP A 160 35.00 13.47 16.80
CA ASP A 160 35.47 14.27 17.97
C ASP A 160 36.46 13.48 18.85
N GLY A 161 36.31 12.16 18.88
CA GLY A 161 37.17 11.27 19.65
C GLY A 161 36.95 11.32 21.17
N ARG A 162 36.15 12.21 21.72
CA ARG A 162 35.85 12.34 23.15
C ARG A 162 34.54 11.63 23.49
N ILE A 163 34.65 10.36 23.86
CA ILE A 163 33.47 9.52 24.13
C ILE A 163 33.32 9.34 25.64
N HIS A 164 32.43 10.11 26.26
CA HIS A 164 32.03 10.02 27.67
C HIS A 164 30.57 10.48 27.84
N PRO A 165 29.84 10.07 28.89
CA PRO A 165 28.41 10.30 29.05
C PRO A 165 27.96 11.73 28.80
N ALA A 166 28.54 12.70 29.46
CA ALA A 166 28.17 14.11 29.32
C ALA A 166 28.34 14.65 27.86
N ARG A 167 29.36 14.17 27.15
CA ARG A 167 29.56 14.55 25.74
C ARG A 167 28.56 13.86 24.81
N ILE A 168 28.16 12.63 25.14
CA ILE A 168 27.12 11.90 24.40
C ILE A 168 25.80 12.66 24.49
N GLU A 169 25.38 13.06 25.69
CA GLU A 169 24.14 13.81 25.92
C GLU A 169 24.18 15.19 25.22
N GLU A 170 25.30 15.91 25.30
CA GLU A 170 25.46 17.19 24.62
C GLU A 170 25.35 17.07 23.10
N LEU A 171 26.06 16.12 22.50
CA LEU A 171 26.01 15.91 21.05
C LEU A 171 24.66 15.38 20.58
N TYR A 172 24.03 14.53 21.34
CA TYR A 172 22.67 14.06 21.04
C TYR A 172 21.68 15.23 21.00
N ALA A 173 21.68 16.10 22.02
CA ALA A 173 20.81 17.27 22.05
C ALA A 173 21.06 18.20 20.85
N LYS A 174 22.33 18.41 20.49
CA LYS A 174 22.71 19.19 19.31
C LYS A 174 22.21 18.54 18.03
N THR A 175 22.46 17.25 17.85
CA THR A 175 22.01 16.50 16.65
C THR A 175 20.50 16.53 16.52
N CYS A 176 19.74 16.39 17.60
CA CYS A 176 18.29 16.55 17.57
C CYS A 176 17.84 17.91 17.04
N SER A 177 18.54 18.99 17.46
CA SER A 177 18.25 20.33 16.94
C SER A 177 18.58 20.48 15.46
N ASP A 178 19.73 19.95 15.02
CA ASP A 178 20.18 20.00 13.64
C ASP A 178 19.23 19.20 12.71
N VAL A 179 18.84 17.98 13.12
CA VAL A 179 17.87 17.13 12.38
C VAL A 179 16.49 17.79 12.32
N ARG A 180 16.06 18.49 13.37
CA ARG A 180 14.80 19.26 13.31
C ARG A 180 14.87 20.37 12.26
N GLY A 181 16.03 21.00 12.07
CA GLY A 181 16.29 21.93 10.97
C GLY A 181 16.11 21.28 9.60
N ILE A 182 16.72 20.11 9.42
CA ILE A 182 16.64 19.31 8.19
C ILE A 182 15.18 18.88 7.90
N ILE A 183 14.46 18.42 8.90
CA ILE A 183 13.01 18.07 8.77
C ILE A 183 12.21 19.26 8.25
N LYS A 184 12.42 20.45 8.82
CA LYS A 184 11.73 21.68 8.36
C LYS A 184 12.09 22.03 6.92
N GLU A 185 13.31 21.79 6.50
CA GLU A 185 13.77 22.03 5.14
C GLU A 185 13.07 21.08 4.15
N TYR A 186 13.00 19.77 4.45
CA TYR A 186 12.24 18.83 3.62
C TYR A 186 10.77 19.22 3.49
N GLY A 187 10.13 19.61 4.58
CA GLY A 187 8.75 20.08 4.54
C GLY A 187 8.55 21.33 3.69
N LYS A 188 9.46 22.33 3.82
CA LYS A 188 9.41 23.54 3.00
C LYS A 188 9.65 23.26 1.52
N ASN A 189 10.59 22.38 1.19
CA ASN A 189 10.91 22.01 -0.18
C ASN A 189 9.74 21.32 -0.85
N ALA A 190 9.06 20.40 -0.16
CA ALA A 190 7.85 19.74 -0.67
C ALA A 190 6.72 20.74 -0.98
N ILE A 191 6.48 21.71 -0.10
CA ILE A 191 5.48 22.75 -0.30
C ILE A 191 5.85 23.66 -1.48
N TYR A 192 7.12 24.03 -1.59
CA TYR A 192 7.63 24.83 -2.69
C TYR A 192 7.52 24.12 -4.04
N GLU A 193 7.93 22.86 -4.12
CA GLU A 193 7.84 22.01 -5.30
C GLU A 193 6.42 21.89 -5.83
N LEU A 194 5.45 21.71 -4.93
CA LEU A 194 4.04 21.62 -5.28
C LEU A 194 3.39 22.98 -5.61
N GLY A 195 4.09 24.09 -5.36
CA GLY A 195 3.55 25.45 -5.55
C GLY A 195 2.42 25.79 -4.58
N LEU A 196 2.40 25.15 -3.39
CA LEU A 196 1.35 25.38 -2.41
C LEU A 196 1.56 26.68 -1.66
N SER A 197 0.45 27.35 -1.34
CA SER A 197 0.44 28.55 -0.48
C SER A 197 0.82 28.23 0.97
N LYS A 198 1.07 29.26 1.79
CA LYS A 198 1.46 29.16 3.20
C LYS A 198 0.73 28.03 3.94
N MET A 199 1.51 27.21 4.61
CA MET A 199 1.09 26.15 5.50
C MET A 199 1.58 26.47 6.91
N ASP A 200 0.85 26.01 7.93
CA ASP A 200 1.25 26.18 9.32
C ASP A 200 2.63 25.60 9.57
N PRO A 201 3.54 26.27 10.31
CA PRO A 201 4.89 25.79 10.57
C PRO A 201 4.97 24.42 11.24
N GLU A 202 4.02 24.09 12.11
CA GLU A 202 3.94 22.78 12.75
C GLU A 202 3.58 21.70 11.72
N LEU A 203 2.65 22.01 10.83
CA LEU A 203 2.25 21.10 9.74
C LEU A 203 3.41 20.88 8.76
N VAL A 204 4.20 21.93 8.45
CA VAL A 204 5.41 21.83 7.62
C VAL A 204 6.41 20.86 8.26
N GLU A 205 6.61 20.95 9.58
CA GLU A 205 7.50 20.04 10.31
C GLU A 205 6.99 18.59 10.26
N ILE A 206 5.68 18.36 10.41
CA ILE A 206 5.08 17.02 10.32
C ILE A 206 5.25 16.46 8.90
N VAL A 207 4.99 17.25 7.86
CA VAL A 207 5.22 16.84 6.46
C VAL A 207 6.69 16.47 6.25
N GLY A 208 7.62 17.24 6.78
CA GLY A 208 9.05 16.94 6.67
C GLY A 208 9.46 15.63 7.34
N LYS A 209 8.81 15.23 8.45
CA LYS A 209 9.05 13.93 9.10
C LYS A 209 8.73 12.74 8.21
N LEU A 210 7.80 12.88 7.24
CA LEU A 210 7.49 11.82 6.27
C LEU A 210 8.71 11.39 5.46
N HIS A 211 9.75 12.26 5.33
CA HIS A 211 10.99 11.89 4.66
C HIS A 211 11.70 10.70 5.33
N PHE A 212 11.58 10.58 6.65
CA PHE A 212 12.19 9.50 7.43
C PHE A 212 11.28 8.28 7.60
N ARG A 213 10.14 8.23 6.92
CA ARG A 213 9.18 7.12 6.97
C ARG A 213 9.13 6.40 5.64
N SER A 214 9.14 5.09 5.71
CA SER A 214 8.90 4.20 4.58
C SER A 214 7.60 3.43 4.80
N SER A 215 6.82 3.26 3.73
CA SER A 215 5.60 2.47 3.74
C SER A 215 5.50 1.71 2.42
N TYR A 216 5.32 0.41 2.47
CA TYR A 216 5.27 -0.46 1.29
C TYR A 216 6.50 -0.31 0.36
N GLY A 217 7.68 -0.13 0.93
CA GLY A 217 8.93 0.03 0.16
C GLY A 217 9.12 1.41 -0.48
N GLN A 218 8.22 2.37 -0.23
CA GLN A 218 8.32 3.74 -0.76
C GLN A 218 8.56 4.74 0.36
N ASN A 219 9.30 5.80 0.05
CA ASN A 219 9.43 6.95 0.94
C ASN A 219 8.10 7.70 1.05
N ALA A 220 7.59 7.91 2.27
CA ALA A 220 6.26 8.47 2.48
C ALA A 220 6.14 9.92 1.99
N LEU A 221 7.20 10.74 2.05
CA LEU A 221 7.19 12.11 1.53
C LEU A 221 7.12 12.13 0.00
N SER A 222 7.97 11.33 -0.67
CA SER A 222 7.98 11.23 -2.13
C SER A 222 6.63 10.75 -2.65
N HIS A 223 6.08 9.71 -2.04
CA HIS A 223 4.73 9.22 -2.35
C HIS A 223 3.66 10.32 -2.20
N SER A 224 3.70 11.09 -1.10
CA SER A 224 2.74 12.18 -0.86
C SER A 224 2.86 13.30 -1.90
N ILE A 225 4.07 13.60 -2.39
CA ILE A 225 4.30 14.58 -3.47
C ILE A 225 3.73 14.06 -4.80
N GLU A 226 3.96 12.79 -5.12
CA GLU A 226 3.40 12.16 -6.34
C GLU A 226 1.86 12.18 -6.32
N VAL A 227 1.24 11.77 -5.21
CA VAL A 227 -0.22 11.80 -5.04
C VAL A 227 -0.75 13.22 -5.16
N ALA A 228 -0.06 14.21 -4.58
CA ALA A 228 -0.45 15.62 -4.70
C ALA A 228 -0.42 16.11 -6.15
N ASN A 229 0.61 15.76 -6.91
CA ASN A 229 0.71 16.11 -8.31
C ASN A 229 -0.38 15.46 -9.15
N LEU A 230 -0.63 14.17 -8.97
CA LEU A 230 -1.70 13.45 -9.68
C LEU A 230 -3.09 14.02 -9.33
N ALA A 231 -3.36 14.28 -8.05
CA ALA A 231 -4.61 14.91 -7.62
C ALA A 231 -4.79 16.29 -8.23
N GLY A 232 -3.70 17.08 -8.34
CA GLY A 232 -3.72 18.38 -8.98
C GLY A 232 -4.02 18.32 -10.48
N LEU A 233 -3.46 17.33 -11.18
CA LEU A 233 -3.73 17.11 -12.61
C LEU A 233 -5.20 16.72 -12.84
N LEU A 234 -5.71 15.78 -12.05
CA LEU A 234 -7.12 15.36 -12.13
C LEU A 234 -8.08 16.53 -11.85
N ALA A 235 -7.78 17.33 -10.81
CA ALA A 235 -8.59 18.51 -10.50
C ALA A 235 -8.62 19.54 -11.63
N ALA A 236 -7.50 19.73 -12.32
CA ALA A 236 -7.43 20.62 -13.49
C ALA A 236 -8.31 20.13 -14.64
N GLU A 237 -8.30 18.82 -14.93
CA GLU A 237 -9.10 18.22 -16.01
C GLU A 237 -10.61 18.32 -15.76
N ILE A 238 -11.05 18.22 -14.51
CA ILE A 238 -12.48 18.30 -14.15
C ILE A 238 -12.91 19.74 -13.79
N GLY A 239 -12.01 20.72 -13.86
CA GLY A 239 -12.30 22.12 -13.55
C GLY A 239 -12.41 22.47 -12.08
N GLU A 240 -11.81 21.65 -11.19
CA GLU A 240 -11.82 21.83 -9.74
C GLU A 240 -10.57 22.56 -9.22
N ASN A 241 -10.56 22.89 -7.92
CA ASN A 241 -9.47 23.65 -7.31
C ASN A 241 -8.19 22.83 -7.17
N VAL A 242 -7.24 23.06 -8.06
CA VAL A 242 -5.93 22.38 -8.13
C VAL A 242 -5.14 22.53 -6.83
N ASN A 243 -5.11 23.69 -6.20
CA ASN A 243 -4.35 23.93 -4.97
C ASN A 243 -4.93 23.13 -3.78
N LEU A 244 -6.26 23.06 -3.70
CA LEU A 244 -6.93 22.26 -2.67
C LEU A 244 -6.67 20.77 -2.87
N ALA A 245 -6.76 20.28 -4.11
CA ALA A 245 -6.49 18.89 -4.45
C ALA A 245 -5.04 18.49 -4.15
N LYS A 246 -4.06 19.31 -4.55
CA LYS A 246 -2.64 19.11 -4.21
C LYS A 246 -2.41 19.08 -2.70
N ARG A 247 -3.03 20.00 -1.95
CA ARG A 247 -2.93 20.05 -0.51
C ARG A 247 -3.51 18.80 0.16
N ALA A 248 -4.67 18.34 -0.30
CA ALA A 248 -5.28 17.10 0.18
C ALA A 248 -4.40 15.89 -0.13
N GLY A 249 -3.85 15.79 -1.34
CA GLY A 249 -2.91 14.74 -1.73
C GLY A 249 -1.63 14.72 -0.90
N LEU A 250 -1.04 15.88 -0.59
CA LEU A 250 0.15 15.97 0.27
C LEU A 250 -0.13 15.50 1.70
N LEU A 251 -1.33 15.74 2.20
CA LEU A 251 -1.70 15.48 3.61
C LEU A 251 -2.43 14.16 3.85
N HIS A 252 -2.75 13.39 2.81
CA HIS A 252 -3.58 12.19 2.93
C HIS A 252 -3.00 11.14 3.90
N ASP A 253 -1.69 11.03 3.95
CA ASP A 253 -0.94 10.05 4.75
C ASP A 253 -0.16 10.69 5.92
N ILE A 254 -0.50 11.92 6.30
CA ILE A 254 0.26 12.67 7.33
C ILE A 254 0.30 11.98 8.68
N GLY A 255 -0.68 11.14 9.00
CA GLY A 255 -0.70 10.33 10.21
C GLY A 255 0.47 9.35 10.35
N LYS A 256 1.18 9.04 9.26
CA LYS A 256 2.38 8.20 9.30
C LYS A 256 3.59 8.89 9.95
N ALA A 257 3.53 10.21 10.13
CA ALA A 257 4.61 11.02 10.72
C ALA A 257 4.47 11.24 12.24
N ILE A 258 3.40 10.74 12.85
CA ILE A 258 3.03 10.97 14.26
C ILE A 258 3.25 9.72 15.10
#